data_62f3d34e7b8d1961e8178ad6cee6212f
#
_entry.id   62f3d34e7b8d1961e8178ad6cee6212f
#
_cell.length_a   1.000
_cell.length_b   1.000
_cell.length_c   1.000
_cell.angle_alpha   90.00
_cell.angle_beta   90.00
_cell.angle_gamma   90.00
#
_symmetry.space_group_name_H-M   'P 1'
#
loop_
_entity.id
_entity.type
_entity.pdbx_description
1 polymer ?
#
loop_
_entity_poly.entity_id
_entity_poly.type
_entity_poly.pdbx_seq_one_letter_code
_entity_poly.pdbx_strand_id
1 'polypeptide(L)'
;MNSLLHRSRRLKRFRNRLLFLFAVILILIFSISSNQMTDLDRIKSKGYINFLTIYGPTTYFVDGEGENGLDFLLAKSFADSLNVDLNVEVKANLSSLLNALGGPKGDFASANLLQNVLNDKSFAASKSYLSMDQQVIYKRGKFKPSDISEVIGSASFISNSVDEITLSKIRKNAPDLVLYETSDLSISDLFSLIKEEKIKYAIVNSIEYSINRHIYPSVGAAFSITENNPVALAFPSYSDGTVSTAANKYIDVSREKGELEKLTSIITSYSEKFSAADSKRLDELTQKRLPTYKAGFQIAGDKYNIDWHLLAAMAYQESHWDDRAISPTGVRGLMMLTLRTAKEMDILNRLDPFQSIEGGSKYLAKLRNLMNEDIEEPDRTFMALAAYNVGRGHLEDARILAKRDGQDNTKWEVLKKYLPLLAIKKYYSTVTHGYARGNEPVRYVENILYYQKFLKLRTLTGKDSEESTKKTDLDAQKWKDNIPPSL
;
A
#
# COMPACT_ATOMS: atom_id res chain seq x y z
N MET A 1 -14.68 -75.67 -50.80
CA MET A 1 -13.75 -75.33 -49.69
C MET A 1 -12.91 -74.07 -49.94
N ASN A 2 -12.56 -73.68 -51.16
CA ASN A 2 -11.71 -72.52 -51.47
C ASN A 2 -12.41 -71.16 -51.35
N SER A 3 -13.73 -71.02 -51.46
CA SER A 3 -14.46 -69.72 -51.36
C SER A 3 -14.56 -69.18 -49.93
N LEU A 4 -14.65 -70.04 -48.94
CA LEU A 4 -14.72 -69.66 -47.50
C LEU A 4 -13.36 -69.16 -46.98
N LEU A 5 -12.25 -69.70 -47.48
CA LEU A 5 -10.91 -69.24 -47.10
C LEU A 5 -10.56 -67.88 -47.71
N HIS A 6 -11.05 -67.57 -48.91
CA HIS A 6 -10.89 -66.23 -49.50
C HIS A 6 -11.71 -65.17 -48.80
N ARG A 7 -12.90 -65.48 -48.31
CA ARG A 7 -13.76 -64.56 -47.54
C ARG A 7 -13.18 -64.25 -46.17
N SER A 8 -12.62 -65.26 -45.49
CA SER A 8 -11.93 -65.11 -44.20
C SER A 8 -10.68 -64.21 -44.30
N ARG A 9 -9.87 -64.34 -45.35
CA ARG A 9 -8.69 -63.49 -45.60
C ARG A 9 -9.06 -62.07 -45.97
N ARG A 10 -10.16 -61.83 -46.70
CA ARG A 10 -10.67 -60.46 -46.94
C ARG A 10 -11.19 -59.76 -45.64
N LEU A 11 -11.90 -60.45 -44.78
CA LEU A 11 -12.37 -59.98 -43.49
C LEU A 11 -11.21 -59.66 -42.53
N LYS A 12 -10.17 -60.54 -42.50
CA LYS A 12 -8.96 -60.23 -41.70
C LYS A 12 -8.21 -58.99 -42.21
N ARG A 13 -8.08 -58.79 -43.51
CA ARG A 13 -7.44 -57.59 -44.08
C ARG A 13 -8.28 -56.35 -43.85
N PHE A 14 -9.59 -56.42 -43.91
CA PHE A 14 -10.50 -55.31 -43.62
C PHE A 14 -10.42 -54.90 -42.12
N ARG A 15 -10.45 -55.89 -41.24
CA ARG A 15 -10.27 -55.63 -39.77
C ARG A 15 -8.92 -55.02 -39.46
N ASN A 16 -7.85 -55.48 -40.05
CA ASN A 16 -6.52 -54.90 -39.81
C ASN A 16 -6.38 -53.48 -40.38
N ARG A 17 -7.03 -53.18 -41.51
CA ARG A 17 -7.10 -51.82 -42.06
C ARG A 17 -7.91 -50.87 -41.13
N LEU A 18 -9.02 -51.36 -40.55
CA LEU A 18 -9.84 -50.61 -39.60
C LEU A 18 -9.08 -50.32 -38.31
N LEU A 19 -8.36 -51.33 -37.79
CA LEU A 19 -7.50 -51.17 -36.60
C LEU A 19 -6.34 -50.22 -36.85
N PHE A 20 -5.73 -50.28 -38.06
CA PHE A 20 -4.67 -49.34 -38.45
C PHE A 20 -5.23 -47.91 -38.57
N LEU A 21 -6.40 -47.71 -39.17
CA LEU A 21 -7.06 -46.40 -39.26
C LEU A 21 -7.41 -45.84 -37.88
N PHE A 22 -7.91 -46.71 -37.01
CA PHE A 22 -8.22 -46.36 -35.63
C PHE A 22 -6.96 -45.98 -34.84
N ALA A 23 -5.86 -46.68 -35.00
CA ALA A 23 -4.57 -46.35 -34.40
C ALA A 23 -4.01 -45.01 -34.94
N VAL A 24 -4.12 -44.75 -36.24
CA VAL A 24 -3.73 -43.49 -36.86
C VAL A 24 -4.59 -42.32 -36.36
N ILE A 25 -5.91 -42.53 -36.23
CA ILE A 25 -6.82 -41.52 -35.65
C ILE A 25 -6.48 -41.27 -34.20
N LEU A 26 -6.20 -42.30 -33.39
CA LEU A 26 -5.75 -42.13 -32.00
C LEU A 26 -4.43 -41.37 -31.90
N ILE A 27 -3.45 -41.68 -32.77
CA ILE A 27 -2.17 -40.95 -32.81
C ILE A 27 -2.38 -39.50 -33.24
N LEU A 28 -3.26 -39.22 -34.22
CA LEU A 28 -3.62 -37.86 -34.61
C LEU A 28 -4.32 -37.08 -33.50
N ILE A 29 -5.29 -37.70 -32.80
CA ILE A 29 -5.96 -37.12 -31.66
C ILE A 29 -4.96 -36.85 -30.56
N PHE A 30 -4.04 -37.76 -30.28
CA PHE A 30 -2.99 -37.57 -29.26
C PHE A 30 -1.98 -36.50 -29.67
N SER A 31 -1.61 -36.41 -30.96
CA SER A 31 -0.73 -35.36 -31.50
C SER A 31 -1.38 -33.96 -31.49
N ILE A 32 -2.69 -33.87 -31.72
CA ILE A 32 -3.46 -32.61 -31.63
C ILE A 32 -3.62 -32.20 -30.17
N SER A 33 -3.84 -33.15 -29.26
CA SER A 33 -3.95 -32.89 -27.82
C SER A 33 -2.62 -32.46 -27.17
N SER A 34 -1.47 -32.93 -27.75
CA SER A 34 -0.15 -32.58 -27.21
C SER A 34 0.40 -31.22 -27.69
N ASN A 35 -0.33 -30.50 -28.54
CA ASN A 35 0.11 -29.23 -29.11
C ASN A 35 -0.77 -28.04 -28.69
N GLN A 36 -1.60 -28.18 -27.66
CA GLN A 36 -2.28 -27.01 -27.10
C GLN A 36 -1.29 -26.19 -26.27
N MET A 37 -1.07 -24.94 -26.71
CA MET A 37 -0.26 -23.96 -25.98
C MET A 37 -0.83 -23.76 -24.56
N THR A 38 0.00 -23.94 -23.54
CA THR A 38 -0.42 -23.77 -22.17
C THR A 38 -0.74 -22.27 -21.87
N ASP A 39 -1.50 -22.00 -20.81
CA ASP A 39 -1.77 -20.62 -20.39
C ASP A 39 -0.47 -19.87 -20.11
N LEU A 40 0.51 -20.51 -19.48
CA LEU A 40 1.82 -19.90 -19.21
C LEU A 40 2.59 -19.62 -20.52
N ASP A 41 2.57 -20.54 -21.50
CA ASP A 41 3.22 -20.31 -22.78
C ASP A 41 2.54 -19.21 -23.58
N ARG A 42 1.22 -19.12 -23.52
CA ARG A 42 0.42 -18.03 -24.11
C ARG A 42 0.83 -16.67 -23.50
N ILE A 43 0.96 -16.59 -22.18
CA ILE A 43 1.38 -15.37 -21.47
C ILE A 43 2.80 -14.97 -21.89
N LYS A 44 3.74 -15.92 -21.88
CA LYS A 44 5.12 -15.66 -22.31
C LYS A 44 5.22 -15.22 -23.77
N SER A 45 4.43 -15.83 -24.67
CA SER A 45 4.44 -15.48 -26.09
C SER A 45 3.86 -14.09 -26.38
N LYS A 46 2.85 -13.63 -25.61
CA LYS A 46 2.29 -12.28 -25.74
C LYS A 46 3.07 -11.22 -24.98
N GLY A 47 4.01 -11.61 -24.10
CA GLY A 47 4.91 -10.73 -23.36
C GLY A 47 4.29 -10.01 -22.19
N TYR A 48 3.04 -10.27 -21.79
CA TYR A 48 2.39 -9.66 -20.64
C TYR A 48 1.39 -10.60 -19.97
N ILE A 49 1.14 -10.36 -18.66
CA ILE A 49 0.14 -11.05 -17.84
C ILE A 49 -0.90 -10.07 -17.31
N ASN A 50 -2.20 -10.41 -17.41
CA ASN A 50 -3.30 -9.57 -16.93
C ASN A 50 -3.58 -9.82 -15.45
N PHE A 51 -3.42 -8.79 -14.65
CA PHE A 51 -3.68 -8.77 -13.22
C PHE A 51 -4.95 -7.99 -12.91
N LEU A 52 -5.90 -8.64 -12.25
CA LEU A 52 -7.12 -8.01 -11.77
C LEU A 52 -6.99 -7.65 -10.29
N THR A 53 -7.34 -6.43 -9.92
CA THR A 53 -7.31 -5.97 -8.55
C THR A 53 -8.42 -4.95 -8.27
N ILE A 54 -8.52 -4.46 -7.03
CA ILE A 54 -9.37 -3.32 -6.65
C ILE A 54 -8.51 -2.16 -6.19
N TYR A 55 -9.06 -0.94 -6.26
CA TYR A 55 -8.38 0.23 -5.73
C TYR A 55 -8.40 0.22 -4.20
N GLY A 56 -7.25 0.40 -3.57
CA GLY A 56 -7.13 0.44 -2.13
C GLY A 56 -5.68 0.44 -1.63
N PRO A 57 -5.46 0.90 -0.38
CA PRO A 57 -4.11 1.11 0.17
C PRO A 57 -3.30 -0.19 0.35
N THR A 58 -3.95 -1.33 0.43
CA THR A 58 -3.32 -2.65 0.54
C THR A 58 -3.22 -3.37 -0.79
N THR A 59 -4.03 -3.00 -1.76
CA THR A 59 -4.22 -3.72 -3.01
C THR A 59 -3.50 -3.04 -4.16
N TYR A 60 -4.02 -1.90 -4.64
CA TYR A 60 -3.45 -1.12 -5.72
C TYR A 60 -3.82 0.35 -5.57
N PHE A 61 -2.87 1.24 -5.75
CA PHE A 61 -3.08 2.68 -5.84
C PHE A 61 -1.95 3.33 -6.65
N VAL A 62 -2.19 4.57 -7.09
CA VAL A 62 -1.18 5.39 -7.76
C VAL A 62 -0.94 6.64 -6.92
N ASP A 63 0.32 6.96 -6.66
CA ASP A 63 0.72 8.19 -5.98
C ASP A 63 1.83 8.92 -6.77
N GLY A 64 2.43 9.96 -6.17
CA GLY A 64 3.50 10.74 -6.82
C GLY A 64 4.77 9.94 -7.13
N GLU A 65 4.92 8.75 -6.57
CA GLU A 65 6.04 7.82 -6.82
C GLU A 65 5.67 6.73 -7.85
N GLY A 66 4.38 6.66 -8.26
CA GLY A 66 3.87 5.71 -9.25
C GLY A 66 2.89 4.70 -8.69
N GLU A 67 2.79 3.55 -9.33
CA GLU A 67 1.90 2.45 -8.94
C GLU A 67 2.43 1.73 -7.71
N ASN A 68 1.54 1.45 -6.74
CA ASN A 68 1.92 0.89 -5.45
C ASN A 68 0.77 0.03 -4.86
N GLY A 69 1.01 -0.57 -3.70
CA GLY A 69 0.11 -1.48 -3.00
C GLY A 69 0.74 -2.85 -2.83
N LEU A 70 0.41 -3.56 -1.73
CA LEU A 70 1.01 -4.86 -1.44
C LEU A 70 0.74 -5.88 -2.56
N ASP A 71 -0.54 -6.01 -2.94
CA ASP A 71 -0.95 -6.97 -3.97
C ASP A 71 -0.35 -6.61 -5.33
N PHE A 72 -0.25 -5.31 -5.64
CA PHE A 72 0.42 -4.84 -6.85
C PHE A 72 1.92 -5.19 -6.85
N LEU A 73 2.63 -4.89 -5.77
CA LEU A 73 4.06 -5.18 -5.67
C LEU A 73 4.34 -6.69 -5.76
N LEU A 74 3.49 -7.51 -5.14
CA LEU A 74 3.57 -8.97 -5.27
C LEU A 74 3.32 -9.41 -6.72
N ALA A 75 2.28 -8.89 -7.36
CA ALA A 75 1.93 -9.20 -8.75
C ALA A 75 3.01 -8.76 -9.73
N LYS A 76 3.59 -7.56 -9.52
CA LYS A 76 4.69 -7.04 -10.34
C LYS A 76 5.93 -7.92 -10.22
N SER A 77 6.33 -8.27 -9.01
CA SER A 77 7.47 -9.17 -8.79
C SER A 77 7.23 -10.57 -9.35
N PHE A 78 5.98 -11.07 -9.32
CA PHE A 78 5.61 -12.32 -9.97
C PHE A 78 5.74 -12.23 -11.51
N ALA A 79 5.22 -11.16 -12.14
CA ALA A 79 5.34 -10.94 -13.58
C ALA A 79 6.82 -10.83 -14.01
N ASP A 80 7.63 -10.10 -13.24
CA ASP A 80 9.07 -9.99 -13.46
C ASP A 80 9.78 -11.36 -13.39
N SER A 81 9.36 -12.24 -12.48
CA SER A 81 9.88 -13.63 -12.36
C SER A 81 9.57 -14.48 -13.58
N LEU A 82 8.52 -14.16 -14.34
CA LEU A 82 8.14 -14.79 -15.59
C LEU A 82 8.78 -14.14 -16.83
N ASN A 83 9.45 -12.99 -16.64
CA ASN A 83 10.02 -12.12 -17.69
C ASN A 83 8.94 -11.61 -18.65
N VAL A 84 7.82 -11.10 -18.10
CA VAL A 84 6.69 -10.50 -18.82
C VAL A 84 6.23 -9.22 -18.14
N ASP A 85 5.56 -8.33 -18.89
CA ASP A 85 4.98 -7.10 -18.34
C ASP A 85 3.72 -7.40 -17.54
N LEU A 86 3.45 -6.56 -16.51
CA LEU A 86 2.20 -6.62 -15.75
C LEU A 86 1.18 -5.63 -16.35
N ASN A 87 0.05 -6.17 -16.83
CA ASN A 87 -1.09 -5.34 -17.25
C ASN A 87 -2.15 -5.32 -16.16
N VAL A 88 -2.32 -4.16 -15.51
CA VAL A 88 -3.22 -3.99 -14.35
C VAL A 88 -4.61 -3.56 -14.81
N GLU A 89 -5.63 -4.28 -14.37
CA GLU A 89 -7.04 -3.91 -14.57
C GLU A 89 -7.74 -3.78 -13.20
N VAL A 90 -8.13 -2.55 -12.84
CA VAL A 90 -8.76 -2.24 -11.56
C VAL A 90 -10.27 -2.43 -11.66
N LYS A 91 -10.86 -3.15 -10.73
CA LYS A 91 -12.29 -3.39 -10.60
C LYS A 91 -12.90 -2.57 -9.48
N ALA A 92 -14.20 -2.30 -9.57
CA ALA A 92 -14.91 -1.45 -8.60
C ALA A 92 -14.98 -2.06 -7.19
N ASN A 93 -15.14 -3.39 -7.09
CA ASN A 93 -15.27 -4.14 -5.84
C ASN A 93 -14.91 -5.63 -6.01
N LEU A 94 -14.87 -6.39 -4.91
CA LEU A 94 -14.52 -7.81 -4.92
C LEU A 94 -15.47 -8.65 -5.80
N SER A 95 -16.76 -8.33 -5.82
CA SER A 95 -17.75 -9.04 -6.64
C SER A 95 -17.47 -8.86 -8.13
N SER A 96 -17.21 -7.62 -8.56
CA SER A 96 -16.87 -7.32 -9.96
C SER A 96 -15.51 -7.90 -10.36
N LEU A 97 -14.56 -7.96 -9.42
CA LEU A 97 -13.25 -8.60 -9.62
C LEU A 97 -13.41 -10.10 -9.88
N LEU A 98 -14.12 -10.83 -9.00
CA LEU A 98 -14.32 -12.28 -9.14
C LEU A 98 -15.13 -12.61 -10.38
N ASN A 99 -16.16 -11.82 -10.71
CA ASN A 99 -16.91 -11.98 -11.95
C ASN A 99 -16.02 -11.80 -13.21
N ALA A 100 -15.13 -10.81 -13.18
CA ALA A 100 -14.20 -10.57 -14.29
C ALA A 100 -13.15 -11.69 -14.41
N LEU A 101 -12.68 -12.25 -13.29
CA LEU A 101 -11.76 -13.39 -13.27
C LEU A 101 -12.40 -14.67 -13.83
N GLY A 102 -13.71 -14.85 -13.65
CA GLY A 102 -14.47 -15.93 -14.29
C GLY A 102 -14.60 -15.79 -15.81
N GLY A 103 -14.25 -14.63 -16.39
CA GLY A 103 -14.28 -14.33 -17.82
C GLY A 103 -12.89 -14.42 -18.48
N PRO A 104 -12.81 -14.22 -19.79
CA PRO A 104 -11.59 -14.53 -20.59
C PRO A 104 -10.46 -13.49 -20.45
N LYS A 105 -10.64 -12.42 -19.67
CA LYS A 105 -9.71 -11.28 -19.65
C LYS A 105 -8.67 -11.31 -18.53
N GLY A 106 -8.92 -12.02 -17.43
CA GLY A 106 -8.01 -12.06 -16.28
C GLY A 106 -7.17 -13.33 -16.30
N ASP A 107 -5.85 -13.20 -16.17
CA ASP A 107 -4.97 -14.35 -16.00
C ASP A 107 -4.86 -14.71 -14.50
N PHE A 108 -4.89 -13.72 -13.62
CA PHE A 108 -4.96 -13.90 -12.15
C PHE A 108 -5.48 -12.63 -11.45
N ALA A 109 -5.84 -12.77 -10.16
CA ALA A 109 -6.32 -11.67 -9.35
C ALA A 109 -5.75 -11.70 -7.93
N SER A 110 -5.65 -10.51 -7.31
CA SER A 110 -5.43 -10.34 -5.87
C SER A 110 -6.12 -9.08 -5.35
N ALA A 111 -6.75 -9.20 -4.18
CA ALA A 111 -7.39 -8.11 -3.44
C ALA A 111 -7.63 -8.56 -1.97
N ASN A 112 -6.57 -9.00 -1.28
CA ASN A 112 -6.67 -9.63 0.04
C ASN A 112 -7.67 -10.81 0.06
N LEU A 113 -7.66 -11.65 -0.99
CA LEU A 113 -8.63 -12.71 -1.17
C LEU A 113 -8.35 -13.89 -0.25
N LEU A 114 -9.32 -14.25 0.58
CA LEU A 114 -9.27 -15.45 1.42
C LEU A 114 -9.31 -16.72 0.56
N GLN A 115 -8.41 -17.66 0.84
CA GLN A 115 -8.37 -18.93 0.14
C GLN A 115 -9.69 -19.71 0.24
N ASN A 116 -10.36 -19.65 1.41
CA ASN A 116 -11.67 -20.27 1.60
C ASN A 116 -12.74 -19.62 0.71
N VAL A 117 -12.77 -18.29 0.59
CA VAL A 117 -13.70 -17.59 -0.33
C VAL A 117 -13.47 -18.03 -1.77
N LEU A 118 -12.21 -18.20 -2.20
CA LEU A 118 -11.89 -18.68 -3.54
C LEU A 118 -12.39 -20.11 -3.77
N ASN A 119 -12.19 -20.99 -2.78
CA ASN A 119 -12.68 -22.38 -2.84
C ASN A 119 -14.22 -22.42 -2.89
N ASP A 120 -14.91 -21.63 -2.07
CA ASP A 120 -16.38 -21.53 -2.06
C ASP A 120 -16.95 -21.10 -3.43
N LYS A 121 -16.18 -20.27 -4.16
CA LYS A 121 -16.54 -19.77 -5.49
C LYS A 121 -15.94 -20.59 -6.64
N SER A 122 -15.30 -21.71 -6.33
CA SER A 122 -14.70 -22.62 -7.32
C SER A 122 -13.55 -21.99 -8.16
N PHE A 123 -12.86 -20.98 -7.63
CA PHE A 123 -11.63 -20.47 -8.21
C PHE A 123 -10.42 -21.29 -7.76
N ALA A 124 -9.42 -21.41 -8.62
CA ALA A 124 -8.14 -21.96 -8.19
C ALA A 124 -7.37 -20.93 -7.35
N ALA A 125 -6.77 -21.37 -6.26
CA ALA A 125 -5.99 -20.52 -5.35
C ALA A 125 -4.51 -20.93 -5.38
N SER A 126 -3.61 -19.95 -5.25
CA SER A 126 -2.20 -20.22 -4.99
C SER A 126 -1.98 -20.76 -3.58
N LYS A 127 -0.74 -21.12 -3.27
CA LYS A 127 -0.26 -21.16 -1.88
C LYS A 127 -0.48 -19.79 -1.24
N SER A 128 -0.73 -19.79 0.06
CA SER A 128 -0.88 -18.54 0.81
C SER A 128 0.42 -17.74 0.78
N TYR A 129 0.33 -16.44 0.47
CA TYR A 129 1.46 -15.51 0.58
C TYR A 129 1.42 -14.68 1.87
N LEU A 130 0.26 -14.65 2.54
CA LEU A 130 -0.03 -13.87 3.73
C LEU A 130 -1.14 -14.56 4.52
N SER A 131 -1.29 -14.27 5.80
CA SER A 131 -2.46 -14.63 6.61
C SER A 131 -3.07 -13.40 7.27
N MET A 132 -4.38 -13.44 7.52
CA MET A 132 -5.12 -12.37 8.19
C MET A 132 -6.23 -12.91 9.07
N ASP A 133 -6.60 -12.14 10.10
CA ASP A 133 -7.72 -12.45 10.97
C ASP A 133 -9.00 -11.79 10.45
N GLN A 134 -10.16 -12.37 10.75
CA GLN A 134 -11.46 -11.70 10.61
C GLN A 134 -11.85 -11.11 11.96
N GLN A 135 -12.01 -9.79 12.01
CA GLN A 135 -12.22 -9.03 13.24
C GLN A 135 -13.54 -8.29 13.24
N VAL A 136 -14.18 -8.23 14.41
CA VAL A 136 -15.30 -7.31 14.66
C VAL A 136 -14.75 -5.96 15.07
N ILE A 137 -15.16 -4.90 14.38
CA ILE A 137 -14.83 -3.53 14.72
C ILE A 137 -16.05 -2.79 15.29
N TYR A 138 -15.77 -1.82 16.18
CA TYR A 138 -16.77 -1.07 16.91
C TYR A 138 -16.32 0.36 17.19
N LYS A 139 -17.24 1.27 17.60
CA LYS A 139 -16.86 2.63 18.03
C LYS A 139 -16.30 2.61 19.45
N ARG A 140 -15.08 3.09 19.64
CA ARG A 140 -14.46 3.27 20.98
C ARG A 140 -15.31 4.19 21.85
N GLY A 141 -15.40 3.86 23.13
CA GLY A 141 -16.29 4.54 24.08
C GLY A 141 -17.72 4.02 24.10
N LYS A 142 -18.07 3.06 23.25
CA LYS A 142 -19.31 2.26 23.30
C LYS A 142 -19.01 0.86 23.85
N PHE A 143 -20.05 0.05 24.02
CA PHE A 143 -19.91 -1.35 24.45
C PHE A 143 -18.95 -2.12 23.51
N LYS A 144 -17.93 -2.73 24.09
CA LYS A 144 -16.95 -3.56 23.39
C LYS A 144 -17.32 -5.03 23.63
N PRO A 145 -17.84 -5.76 22.65
CA PRO A 145 -18.09 -7.19 22.80
C PRO A 145 -16.74 -7.94 22.93
N SER A 146 -16.74 -9.02 23.73
CA SER A 146 -15.57 -9.89 23.91
C SER A 146 -15.58 -11.10 22.96
N ASP A 147 -16.78 -11.48 22.50
CA ASP A 147 -16.99 -12.54 21.52
C ASP A 147 -18.24 -12.27 20.66
N ILE A 148 -18.51 -13.17 19.70
CA ILE A 148 -19.61 -12.97 18.73
C ILE A 148 -21.00 -13.06 19.37
N SER A 149 -21.18 -13.76 20.48
CA SER A 149 -22.48 -13.89 21.17
C SER A 149 -22.91 -12.59 21.85
N GLU A 150 -21.97 -11.71 22.16
CA GLU A 150 -22.23 -10.37 22.72
C GLU A 150 -22.51 -9.29 21.65
N VAL A 151 -22.37 -9.63 20.37
CA VAL A 151 -22.69 -8.70 19.27
C VAL A 151 -24.20 -8.65 19.03
N ILE A 152 -24.83 -7.59 19.54
CA ILE A 152 -26.30 -7.44 19.52
C ILE A 152 -26.74 -6.49 18.40
N GLY A 153 -27.74 -6.92 17.63
CA GLY A 153 -28.39 -6.15 16.56
C GLY A 153 -27.85 -6.52 15.20
N SER A 154 -26.93 -5.73 14.62
CA SER A 154 -26.43 -6.01 13.27
C SER A 154 -24.92 -5.78 13.14
N ALA A 155 -24.32 -6.53 12.21
CA ALA A 155 -22.97 -6.32 11.74
C ALA A 155 -22.92 -6.28 10.21
N SER A 156 -22.18 -5.32 9.64
CA SER A 156 -22.03 -5.16 8.20
C SER A 156 -20.68 -5.73 7.73
N PHE A 157 -20.62 -6.27 6.51
CA PHE A 157 -19.37 -6.72 5.90
C PHE A 157 -19.42 -6.59 4.38
N ILE A 158 -18.25 -6.55 3.75
CA ILE A 158 -18.14 -6.46 2.28
C ILE A 158 -18.36 -7.83 1.66
N SER A 159 -19.14 -7.89 0.60
CA SER A 159 -19.39 -9.11 -0.17
C SER A 159 -18.08 -9.77 -0.61
N ASN A 160 -17.98 -11.07 -0.41
CA ASN A 160 -16.80 -11.89 -0.71
C ASN A 160 -15.55 -11.56 0.14
N SER A 161 -15.68 -10.81 1.23
CA SER A 161 -14.57 -10.57 2.18
C SER A 161 -14.57 -11.53 3.38
N VAL A 162 -15.64 -12.27 3.59
CA VAL A 162 -15.83 -13.25 4.68
C VAL A 162 -16.23 -14.59 4.07
N ASP A 163 -15.56 -15.66 4.47
CA ASP A 163 -15.84 -17.01 3.97
C ASP A 163 -17.05 -17.66 4.67
N GLU A 164 -17.64 -18.67 4.02
CA GLU A 164 -18.86 -19.33 4.51
C GLU A 164 -18.63 -20.09 5.83
N ILE A 165 -17.42 -20.56 6.12
CA ILE A 165 -17.08 -21.20 7.39
C ILE A 165 -17.21 -20.18 8.51
N THR A 166 -16.66 -18.98 8.33
CA THR A 166 -16.78 -17.87 9.29
C THR A 166 -18.24 -17.44 9.45
N LEU A 167 -18.99 -17.26 8.35
CA LEU A 167 -20.41 -16.90 8.41
C LEU A 167 -21.25 -17.96 9.13
N SER A 168 -21.00 -19.23 8.89
CA SER A 168 -21.67 -20.35 9.58
C SER A 168 -21.35 -20.37 11.07
N LYS A 169 -20.10 -20.10 11.46
CA LYS A 169 -19.69 -19.96 12.87
C LYS A 169 -20.45 -18.80 13.55
N ILE A 170 -20.58 -17.66 12.88
CA ILE A 170 -21.33 -16.51 13.39
C ILE A 170 -22.79 -16.88 13.59
N ARG A 171 -23.47 -17.42 12.56
CA ARG A 171 -24.90 -17.82 12.63
C ARG A 171 -25.17 -18.82 13.74
N LYS A 172 -24.24 -19.75 13.99
CA LYS A 172 -24.35 -20.75 15.06
C LYS A 172 -24.26 -20.13 16.46
N ASN A 173 -23.32 -19.20 16.66
CA ASN A 173 -22.99 -18.66 18.00
C ASN A 173 -23.75 -17.36 18.31
N ALA A 174 -24.31 -16.67 17.31
CA ALA A 174 -25.13 -15.47 17.44
C ALA A 174 -26.33 -15.53 16.47
N PRO A 175 -27.32 -16.42 16.69
CA PRO A 175 -28.42 -16.66 15.74
C PRO A 175 -29.33 -15.43 15.54
N ASP A 176 -29.40 -14.53 16.51
CA ASP A 176 -30.20 -13.31 16.45
C ASP A 176 -29.44 -12.12 15.81
N LEU A 177 -28.14 -12.29 15.46
CA LEU A 177 -27.34 -11.25 14.82
C LEU A 177 -27.72 -11.12 13.35
N VAL A 178 -28.17 -9.93 12.95
CA VAL A 178 -28.44 -9.62 11.54
C VAL A 178 -27.15 -9.27 10.83
N LEU A 179 -26.79 -10.05 9.80
CA LEU A 179 -25.62 -9.82 8.96
C LEU A 179 -26.03 -9.06 7.69
N TYR A 180 -25.47 -7.86 7.51
CA TYR A 180 -25.66 -7.06 6.30
C TYR A 180 -24.44 -7.17 5.39
N GLU A 181 -24.59 -7.93 4.32
CA GLU A 181 -23.62 -8.00 3.23
C GLU A 181 -23.83 -6.83 2.28
N THR A 182 -22.74 -6.18 1.86
CA THR A 182 -22.77 -5.07 0.91
C THR A 182 -21.67 -5.17 -0.12
N SER A 183 -21.98 -4.88 -1.39
CA SER A 183 -21.03 -4.75 -2.50
C SER A 183 -20.73 -3.30 -2.86
N ASP A 184 -21.54 -2.35 -2.41
CA ASP A 184 -21.51 -0.95 -2.85
C ASP A 184 -20.65 -0.07 -1.93
N LEU A 185 -20.25 -0.59 -0.78
CA LEU A 185 -19.39 0.09 0.18
C LEU A 185 -17.95 -0.41 0.11
N SER A 186 -17.01 0.46 0.38
CA SER A 186 -15.61 0.11 0.65
C SER A 186 -15.39 -0.21 2.14
N ILE A 187 -14.26 -0.80 2.48
CA ILE A 187 -13.85 -0.99 3.88
C ILE A 187 -13.78 0.37 4.61
N SER A 188 -13.27 1.41 3.97
CA SER A 188 -13.19 2.76 4.52
C SER A 188 -14.59 3.33 4.84
N ASP A 189 -15.61 3.01 4.04
CA ASP A 189 -16.99 3.43 4.31
C ASP A 189 -17.54 2.76 5.56
N LEU A 190 -17.24 1.47 5.80
CA LEU A 190 -17.63 0.79 7.05
C LEU A 190 -17.03 1.48 8.28
N PHE A 191 -15.75 1.88 8.23
CA PHE A 191 -15.13 2.64 9.31
C PHE A 191 -15.79 4.01 9.52
N SER A 192 -16.16 4.71 8.44
CA SER A 192 -16.87 5.98 8.50
C SER A 192 -18.25 5.83 9.15
N LEU A 193 -19.02 4.83 8.72
CA LEU A 193 -20.36 4.55 9.27
C LEU A 193 -20.32 4.19 10.75
N ILE A 194 -19.30 3.45 11.22
CA ILE A 194 -19.08 3.21 12.66
C ILE A 194 -18.71 4.49 13.40
N LYS A 195 -17.79 5.31 12.85
CA LYS A 195 -17.42 6.61 13.42
C LYS A 195 -18.64 7.51 13.61
N GLU A 196 -19.54 7.53 12.63
CA GLU A 196 -20.77 8.33 12.61
C GLU A 196 -21.94 7.66 13.38
N GLU A 197 -21.74 6.49 13.98
CA GLU A 197 -22.76 5.70 14.69
C GLU A 197 -23.96 5.27 13.82
N LYS A 198 -23.80 5.25 12.49
CA LYS A 198 -24.83 4.77 11.55
C LYS A 198 -24.94 3.25 11.56
N ILE A 199 -23.83 2.55 11.84
CA ILE A 199 -23.80 1.12 12.13
C ILE A 199 -23.05 0.88 13.44
N LYS A 200 -23.39 -0.18 14.17
CA LYS A 200 -22.76 -0.50 15.45
C LYS A 200 -21.47 -1.32 15.28
N TYR A 201 -21.50 -2.31 14.40
CA TYR A 201 -20.43 -3.26 14.19
C TYR A 201 -20.20 -3.52 12.71
N ALA A 202 -18.95 -3.82 12.36
CA ALA A 202 -18.63 -4.38 11.05
C ALA A 202 -17.57 -5.49 11.19
N ILE A 203 -17.54 -6.38 10.21
CA ILE A 203 -16.53 -7.44 10.10
C ILE A 203 -15.55 -7.01 9.03
N VAL A 204 -14.27 -6.94 9.40
CA VAL A 204 -13.17 -6.55 8.50
C VAL A 204 -11.97 -7.47 8.76
N ASN A 205 -11.04 -7.53 7.82
CA ASN A 205 -9.79 -8.25 8.05
C ASN A 205 -8.78 -7.39 8.84
N SER A 206 -7.84 -8.06 9.52
CA SER A 206 -6.85 -7.42 10.39
C SER A 206 -5.89 -6.50 9.63
N ILE A 207 -5.63 -6.75 8.36
CA ILE A 207 -4.77 -5.92 7.50
C ILE A 207 -5.44 -4.58 7.25
N GLU A 208 -6.68 -4.60 6.78
CA GLU A 208 -7.47 -3.39 6.54
C GLU A 208 -7.71 -2.63 7.85
N TYR A 209 -7.95 -3.33 8.96
CA TYR A 209 -8.04 -2.69 10.26
C TYR A 209 -6.73 -1.99 10.65
N SER A 210 -5.59 -2.64 10.48
CA SER A 210 -4.28 -2.08 10.87
C SER A 210 -3.97 -0.76 10.18
N ILE A 211 -4.45 -0.58 8.95
CA ILE A 211 -4.28 0.64 8.17
C ILE A 211 -5.34 1.68 8.54
N ASN A 212 -6.62 1.28 8.52
CA ASN A 212 -7.72 2.21 8.72
C ASN A 212 -7.81 2.75 10.16
N ARG A 213 -7.31 2.03 11.18
CA ARG A 213 -7.31 2.50 12.58
C ARG A 213 -6.58 3.82 12.80
N HIS A 214 -5.62 4.16 11.94
CA HIS A 214 -4.90 5.43 11.99
C HIS A 214 -5.71 6.58 11.39
N ILE A 215 -6.53 6.29 10.38
CA ILE A 215 -7.45 7.25 9.74
C ILE A 215 -8.71 7.44 10.60
N TYR A 216 -9.12 6.37 11.32
CA TYR A 216 -10.34 6.32 12.15
C TYR A 216 -10.01 5.92 13.59
N PRO A 217 -9.28 6.76 14.35
CA PRO A 217 -8.81 6.41 15.69
C PRO A 217 -9.94 6.17 16.71
N SER A 218 -11.16 6.63 16.41
CA SER A 218 -12.37 6.37 17.20
C SER A 218 -12.97 4.97 16.97
N VAL A 219 -12.47 4.21 15.98
CA VAL A 219 -12.90 2.83 15.70
C VAL A 219 -11.85 1.87 16.27
N GLY A 220 -12.31 0.84 16.98
CA GLY A 220 -11.46 -0.17 17.59
C GLY A 220 -11.80 -1.56 17.08
N ALA A 221 -10.83 -2.49 17.12
CA ALA A 221 -11.14 -3.92 17.04
C ALA A 221 -11.65 -4.40 18.40
N ALA A 222 -12.73 -5.17 18.38
CA ALA A 222 -13.29 -5.79 19.57
C ALA A 222 -12.60 -7.12 19.86
N PHE A 223 -12.64 -8.05 18.93
CA PHE A 223 -12.06 -9.38 18.98
C PHE A 223 -11.89 -9.96 17.57
N SER A 224 -11.11 -11.05 17.43
CA SER A 224 -11.01 -11.83 16.20
C SER A 224 -12.02 -12.98 16.20
N ILE A 225 -12.81 -13.11 15.14
CA ILE A 225 -13.77 -14.23 14.93
C ILE A 225 -12.99 -15.48 14.53
N THR A 226 -12.03 -15.30 13.62
CA THR A 226 -11.10 -16.33 13.14
C THR A 226 -9.70 -15.73 13.02
N GLU A 227 -8.68 -16.58 13.14
CA GLU A 227 -7.29 -16.19 13.11
C GLU A 227 -6.54 -16.92 12.01
N ASN A 228 -5.46 -16.31 11.50
CA ASN A 228 -4.54 -16.92 10.55
C ASN A 228 -5.20 -17.44 9.27
N ASN A 229 -6.24 -16.76 8.78
CA ASN A 229 -6.90 -17.16 7.53
C ASN A 229 -5.95 -16.93 6.35
N PRO A 230 -5.70 -17.95 5.50
CA PRO A 230 -4.76 -17.84 4.39
C PRO A 230 -5.30 -16.92 3.30
N VAL A 231 -4.44 -16.03 2.80
CA VAL A 231 -4.67 -15.13 1.67
C VAL A 231 -3.89 -15.65 0.47
N ALA A 232 -4.54 -15.72 -0.69
CA ALA A 232 -3.97 -16.33 -1.88
C ALA A 232 -4.24 -15.50 -3.15
N LEU A 233 -3.42 -15.72 -4.18
CA LEU A 233 -3.72 -15.28 -5.54
C LEU A 233 -4.83 -16.16 -6.11
N ALA A 234 -5.76 -15.54 -6.82
CA ALA A 234 -6.88 -16.23 -7.46
C ALA A 234 -6.62 -16.46 -8.97
N PHE A 235 -7.01 -17.62 -9.46
CA PHE A 235 -6.90 -17.98 -10.87
C PHE A 235 -8.25 -18.48 -11.39
N PRO A 236 -8.53 -18.30 -12.71
CA PRO A 236 -9.76 -18.80 -13.31
C PRO A 236 -9.91 -20.33 -13.11
N SER A 237 -11.12 -20.80 -12.85
CA SER A 237 -11.43 -22.23 -12.67
C SER A 237 -11.20 -23.06 -13.95
N TYR A 238 -11.25 -22.43 -15.12
CA TYR A 238 -11.03 -23.05 -16.42
C TYR A 238 -9.56 -23.07 -16.88
N SER A 239 -8.64 -22.47 -16.09
CA SER A 239 -7.21 -22.43 -16.44
C SER A 239 -6.59 -23.84 -16.38
N ASP A 240 -5.56 -24.07 -17.19
CA ASP A 240 -4.82 -25.36 -17.22
C ASP A 240 -3.91 -25.58 -15.99
N GLY A 241 -3.87 -24.62 -15.05
CA GLY A 241 -3.10 -24.68 -13.81
C GLY A 241 -1.61 -24.35 -13.96
N THR A 242 -1.10 -24.08 -15.16
CA THR A 242 0.33 -23.79 -15.37
C THR A 242 0.74 -22.46 -14.74
N VAL A 243 -0.14 -21.43 -14.80
CA VAL A 243 0.11 -20.11 -14.18
C VAL A 243 0.08 -20.20 -12.66
N SER A 244 -0.91 -20.91 -12.09
CA SER A 244 -0.99 -21.10 -10.63
C SER A 244 0.19 -21.91 -10.08
N THR A 245 0.66 -22.91 -10.84
CA THR A 245 1.88 -23.67 -10.52
C THR A 245 3.13 -22.76 -10.50
N ALA A 246 3.26 -21.88 -11.50
CA ALA A 246 4.35 -20.91 -11.55
C ALA A 246 4.28 -19.92 -10.37
N ALA A 247 3.07 -19.43 -10.01
CA ALA A 247 2.86 -18.57 -8.86
C ALA A 247 3.22 -19.28 -7.54
N ASN A 248 2.86 -20.54 -7.37
CA ASN A 248 3.23 -21.33 -6.19
C ASN A 248 4.74 -21.46 -6.03
N LYS A 249 5.46 -21.71 -7.14
CA LYS A 249 6.92 -21.76 -7.15
C LYS A 249 7.52 -20.40 -6.78
N TYR A 250 6.98 -19.31 -7.33
CA TYR A 250 7.42 -17.95 -7.01
C TYR A 250 7.22 -17.63 -5.52
N ILE A 251 6.04 -17.96 -4.94
CA ILE A 251 5.74 -17.74 -3.51
C ILE A 251 6.71 -18.53 -2.63
N ASP A 252 7.02 -19.79 -2.96
CA ASP A 252 7.98 -20.59 -2.19
C ASP A 252 9.38 -19.97 -2.21
N VAL A 253 9.88 -19.58 -3.39
CA VAL A 253 11.21 -18.94 -3.53
C VAL A 253 11.28 -17.60 -2.81
N SER A 254 10.24 -16.76 -2.94
CA SER A 254 10.19 -15.44 -2.29
C SER A 254 10.10 -15.56 -0.76
N ARG A 255 9.43 -16.61 -0.25
CA ARG A 255 9.41 -16.91 1.19
C ARG A 255 10.79 -17.34 1.70
N GLU A 256 11.46 -18.26 0.99
CA GLU A 256 12.81 -18.71 1.34
C GLU A 256 13.83 -17.58 1.38
N LYS A 257 13.66 -16.56 0.51
CA LYS A 257 14.51 -15.37 0.46
C LYS A 257 14.12 -14.27 1.46
N GLY A 258 13.02 -14.42 2.20
CA GLY A 258 12.50 -13.39 3.10
C GLY A 258 11.90 -12.17 2.37
N GLU A 259 11.57 -12.28 1.09
CA GLU A 259 11.01 -11.19 0.29
C GLU A 259 9.53 -10.94 0.65
N LEU A 260 8.76 -12.00 0.95
CA LEU A 260 7.37 -11.88 1.40
C LEU A 260 7.29 -11.19 2.76
N GLU A 261 8.18 -11.49 3.69
CA GLU A 261 8.26 -10.85 5.00
C GLU A 261 8.59 -9.36 4.87
N LYS A 262 9.47 -8.99 3.93
CA LYS A 262 9.75 -7.57 3.65
C LYS A 262 8.53 -6.85 3.09
N LEU A 263 7.81 -7.44 2.14
CA LEU A 263 6.58 -6.86 1.59
C LEU A 263 5.50 -6.70 2.67
N THR A 264 5.31 -7.71 3.52
CA THR A 264 4.31 -7.65 4.59
C THR A 264 4.72 -6.73 5.74
N SER A 265 6.02 -6.60 6.03
CA SER A 265 6.52 -5.66 7.04
C SER A 265 6.22 -4.20 6.70
N ILE A 266 6.07 -3.87 5.42
CA ILE A 266 5.61 -2.55 4.99
C ILE A 266 4.23 -2.25 5.58
N ILE A 267 3.31 -3.22 5.68
CA ILE A 267 2.00 -3.04 6.29
C ILE A 267 2.08 -2.99 7.82
N THR A 268 2.87 -3.87 8.43
CA THR A 268 2.93 -4.02 9.90
C THR A 268 3.74 -2.92 10.56
N SER A 269 4.77 -2.36 9.91
CA SER A 269 5.58 -1.25 10.44
C SER A 269 4.78 0.03 10.71
N TYR A 270 3.57 0.13 10.21
CA TYR A 270 2.68 1.27 10.43
C TYR A 270 1.94 1.24 11.76
N SER A 271 1.96 0.10 12.48
CA SER A 271 1.05 -0.13 13.60
C SER A 271 1.59 0.26 14.98
N GLU A 272 2.90 0.45 15.14
CA GLU A 272 3.49 0.40 16.49
C GLU A 272 3.91 1.74 17.11
N LYS A 273 4.08 2.82 16.33
CA LYS A 273 4.78 4.03 16.82
C LYS A 273 3.88 5.20 17.28
N PHE A 274 2.60 5.24 16.96
CA PHE A 274 1.74 6.39 17.27
C PHE A 274 0.53 6.03 18.14
N SER A 275 0.27 6.88 19.14
CA SER A 275 -0.90 6.70 19.99
C SER A 275 -2.21 7.03 19.25
N ALA A 276 -3.31 6.47 19.74
CA ALA A 276 -4.64 6.82 19.20
C ALA A 276 -4.97 8.32 19.37
N ALA A 277 -4.38 9.00 20.37
CA ALA A 277 -4.54 10.42 20.59
C ALA A 277 -3.85 11.28 19.52
N ASP A 278 -2.61 10.90 19.13
CA ASP A 278 -1.85 11.59 18.08
C ASP A 278 -2.55 11.44 16.72
N SER A 279 -3.01 10.22 16.39
CA SER A 279 -3.78 9.95 15.18
C SER A 279 -5.10 10.73 15.13
N LYS A 280 -5.80 10.86 16.28
CA LYS A 280 -7.03 11.64 16.39
C LYS A 280 -6.78 13.13 16.14
N ARG A 281 -5.71 13.69 16.73
CA ARG A 281 -5.33 15.09 16.52
C ARG A 281 -4.96 15.35 15.06
N LEU A 282 -4.19 14.45 14.43
CA LEU A 282 -3.84 14.56 13.02
C LEU A 282 -5.09 14.53 12.14
N ASP A 283 -6.05 13.61 12.38
CA ASP A 283 -7.32 13.54 11.63
C ASP A 283 -8.13 14.84 11.77
N GLU A 284 -8.28 15.35 12.98
CA GLU A 284 -9.00 16.60 13.24
C GLU A 284 -8.38 17.81 12.53
N LEU A 285 -7.05 17.94 12.57
CA LEU A 285 -6.34 19.05 11.95
C LEU A 285 -6.26 18.93 10.42
N THR A 286 -6.21 17.70 9.90
CA THR A 286 -6.32 17.45 8.45
C THR A 286 -7.65 17.95 7.89
N GLN A 287 -8.74 17.82 8.66
CA GLN A 287 -10.05 18.33 8.22
C GLN A 287 -10.17 19.86 8.40
N LYS A 288 -9.59 20.42 9.46
CA LYS A 288 -9.80 21.82 9.84
C LYS A 288 -8.78 22.79 9.20
N ARG A 289 -7.51 22.40 9.08
CA ARG A 289 -6.41 23.31 8.70
C ARG A 289 -5.82 23.03 7.33
N LEU A 290 -5.59 21.74 6.98
CA LEU A 290 -4.94 21.36 5.73
C LEU A 290 -5.67 21.89 4.48
N PRO A 291 -7.02 21.92 4.37
CA PRO A 291 -7.70 22.42 3.18
C PRO A 291 -7.28 23.85 2.79
N THR A 292 -6.96 24.69 3.77
CA THR A 292 -6.51 26.08 3.52
C THR A 292 -5.18 26.14 2.78
N TYR A 293 -4.30 25.15 2.98
CA TYR A 293 -2.92 25.16 2.46
C TYR A 293 -2.66 24.14 1.37
N LYS A 294 -3.63 23.22 1.11
CA LYS A 294 -3.46 22.07 0.20
C LYS A 294 -3.00 22.49 -1.19
N ALA A 295 -3.67 23.49 -1.79
CA ALA A 295 -3.28 24.01 -3.11
C ALA A 295 -1.84 24.54 -3.13
N GLY A 296 -1.40 25.23 -2.06
CA GLY A 296 -0.04 25.70 -1.92
C GLY A 296 0.98 24.56 -1.90
N PHE A 297 0.69 23.47 -1.15
CA PHE A 297 1.56 22.29 -1.14
C PHE A 297 1.60 21.57 -2.49
N GLN A 298 0.49 21.48 -3.21
CA GLN A 298 0.43 20.88 -4.54
C GLN A 298 1.28 21.67 -5.55
N ILE A 299 1.11 23.01 -5.60
CA ILE A 299 1.87 23.88 -6.48
C ILE A 299 3.39 23.82 -6.16
N ALA A 300 3.76 23.84 -4.87
CA ALA A 300 5.16 23.72 -4.48
C ALA A 300 5.71 22.32 -4.78
N GLY A 301 4.89 21.28 -4.60
CA GLY A 301 5.23 19.90 -4.95
C GLY A 301 5.60 19.75 -6.41
N ASP A 302 4.75 20.24 -7.30
CA ASP A 302 4.98 20.23 -8.75
C ASP A 302 6.23 21.05 -9.12
N LYS A 303 6.39 22.26 -8.55
CA LYS A 303 7.52 23.15 -8.82
C LYS A 303 8.87 22.55 -8.44
N TYR A 304 8.95 21.84 -7.32
CA TYR A 304 10.20 21.33 -6.75
C TYR A 304 10.39 19.82 -6.94
N ASN A 305 9.48 19.15 -7.64
CA ASN A 305 9.44 17.69 -7.82
C ASN A 305 9.54 16.97 -6.48
N ILE A 306 8.61 17.33 -5.56
CA ILE A 306 8.47 16.73 -4.23
C ILE A 306 6.99 16.37 -4.04
N ASP A 307 6.71 15.17 -3.58
CA ASP A 307 5.35 14.77 -3.23
C ASP A 307 4.70 15.79 -2.27
N TRP A 308 3.57 16.40 -2.65
CA TRP A 308 2.90 17.41 -1.84
C TRP A 308 2.46 16.88 -0.47
N HIS A 309 2.18 15.57 -0.34
CA HIS A 309 1.88 14.96 0.96
C HIS A 309 3.10 15.00 1.88
N LEU A 310 4.32 14.86 1.34
CA LEU A 310 5.55 15.01 2.11
C LEU A 310 5.72 16.44 2.62
N LEU A 311 5.49 17.44 1.77
CA LEU A 311 5.54 18.86 2.15
C LEU A 311 4.48 19.21 3.21
N ALA A 312 3.26 18.71 3.04
CA ALA A 312 2.20 18.89 4.02
C ALA A 312 2.50 18.18 5.35
N ALA A 313 3.05 16.96 5.30
CA ALA A 313 3.50 16.22 6.48
C ALA A 313 4.62 16.96 7.23
N MET A 314 5.55 17.54 6.48
CA MET A 314 6.65 18.34 7.02
C MET A 314 6.12 19.60 7.73
N ALA A 315 5.18 20.34 7.12
CA ALA A 315 4.54 21.49 7.75
C ALA A 315 3.72 21.09 8.99
N TYR A 316 3.12 19.89 8.99
CA TYR A 316 2.46 19.37 10.20
C TYR A 316 3.46 19.10 11.32
N GLN A 317 4.61 18.49 11.01
CA GLN A 317 5.70 18.27 11.97
C GLN A 317 6.25 19.59 12.55
N GLU A 318 6.32 20.64 11.73
CA GLU A 318 6.85 21.94 12.13
C GLU A 318 5.86 22.73 13.03
N SER A 319 4.60 22.86 12.57
CA SER A 319 3.64 23.79 13.18
C SER A 319 2.25 23.21 13.45
N HIS A 320 1.98 21.95 13.12
CA HIS A 320 0.63 21.39 13.04
C HIS A 320 -0.30 22.22 12.12
N TRP A 321 0.26 22.76 11.01
CA TRP A 321 -0.40 23.71 10.10
C TRP A 321 -0.96 24.95 10.80
N ASP A 322 -0.26 25.45 11.83
CA ASP A 322 -0.54 26.71 12.49
C ASP A 322 0.41 27.80 11.98
N ASP A 323 -0.09 28.72 11.16
CA ASP A 323 0.70 29.80 10.57
C ASP A 323 1.18 30.82 11.62
N ARG A 324 0.59 30.79 12.83
CA ARG A 324 0.95 31.64 13.98
C ARG A 324 1.91 30.97 14.95
N ALA A 325 2.31 29.72 14.67
CA ALA A 325 3.16 28.96 15.57
C ALA A 325 4.53 29.64 15.79
N ILE A 326 5.00 29.61 17.04
CA ILE A 326 6.30 30.13 17.47
C ILE A 326 7.03 29.02 18.22
N SER A 327 8.24 28.70 17.78
CA SER A 327 9.09 27.74 18.47
C SER A 327 9.70 28.37 19.74
N PRO A 328 10.18 27.56 20.70
CA PRO A 328 10.91 28.07 21.88
C PRO A 328 12.15 28.91 21.52
N THR A 329 12.73 28.70 20.34
CA THR A 329 13.90 29.44 19.80
C THR A 329 13.51 30.66 18.96
N GLY A 330 12.21 30.97 18.86
CA GLY A 330 11.72 32.14 18.12
C GLY A 330 11.61 31.95 16.60
N VAL A 331 11.70 30.73 16.12
CA VAL A 331 11.38 30.41 14.72
C VAL A 331 9.86 30.45 14.51
N ARG A 332 9.39 30.93 13.37
CA ARG A 332 7.96 31.22 13.14
C ARG A 332 7.52 30.80 11.74
N GLY A 333 6.19 30.69 11.61
CA GLY A 333 5.49 30.43 10.34
C GLY A 333 5.26 28.94 10.10
N LEU A 334 4.53 28.64 9.04
CA LEU A 334 3.97 27.31 8.77
C LEU A 334 5.06 26.21 8.63
N MET A 335 6.21 26.55 8.00
CA MET A 335 7.34 25.65 7.78
C MET A 335 8.56 25.99 8.69
N MET A 336 8.36 26.79 9.73
CA MET A 336 9.39 27.15 10.74
C MET A 336 10.72 27.59 10.13
N LEU A 337 10.68 28.54 9.20
CA LEU A 337 11.90 29.07 8.59
C LEU A 337 12.63 30.03 9.54
N THR A 338 13.95 29.87 9.68
CA THR A 338 14.79 30.88 10.32
C THR A 338 14.86 32.14 9.44
N LEU A 339 15.20 33.29 9.99
CA LEU A 339 15.43 34.51 9.19
C LEU A 339 16.54 34.32 8.16
N ARG A 340 17.58 33.55 8.51
CA ARG A 340 18.67 33.23 7.60
C ARG A 340 18.19 32.37 6.43
N THR A 341 17.43 31.31 6.71
CA THR A 341 16.90 30.41 5.67
C THR A 341 15.89 31.14 4.78
N ALA A 342 15.00 31.97 5.35
CA ALA A 342 14.07 32.78 4.58
C ALA A 342 14.80 33.72 3.61
N LYS A 343 15.84 34.44 4.10
CA LYS A 343 16.68 35.30 3.24
C LYS A 343 17.41 34.51 2.17
N GLU A 344 17.97 33.37 2.51
CA GLU A 344 18.67 32.47 1.56
C GLU A 344 17.74 31.91 0.48
N MET A 345 16.45 31.75 0.78
CA MET A 345 15.43 31.28 -0.15
C MET A 345 14.67 32.42 -0.85
N ASP A 346 15.08 33.67 -0.67
CA ASP A 346 14.45 34.88 -1.21
C ASP A 346 13.01 35.09 -0.73
N ILE A 347 12.69 34.66 0.48
CA ILE A 347 11.37 34.81 1.08
C ILE A 347 11.27 36.13 1.82
N LEU A 348 10.34 36.98 1.38
CA LEU A 348 10.15 38.32 1.92
C LEU A 348 9.45 38.29 3.28
N ASN A 349 8.43 37.44 3.42
CA ASN A 349 7.66 37.30 4.64
C ASN A 349 7.44 35.81 5.01
N ARG A 350 8.31 35.27 5.88
CA ARG A 350 8.18 33.89 6.36
C ARG A 350 6.92 33.62 7.21
N LEU A 351 6.19 34.68 7.63
CA LEU A 351 4.93 34.58 8.38
C LEU A 351 3.72 34.44 7.46
N ASP A 352 3.85 34.81 6.19
CA ASP A 352 2.87 34.47 5.18
C ASP A 352 2.91 32.97 4.92
N PRO A 353 1.78 32.24 5.07
CA PRO A 353 1.78 30.79 4.99
C PRO A 353 2.21 30.25 3.61
N PHE A 354 1.85 30.96 2.53
CA PHE A 354 2.20 30.53 1.18
C PHE A 354 3.66 30.76 0.86
N GLN A 355 4.22 31.91 1.30
CA GLN A 355 5.68 32.14 1.19
C GLN A 355 6.46 31.19 2.10
N SER A 356 5.91 30.83 3.27
CA SER A 356 6.53 29.83 4.14
C SER A 356 6.57 28.44 3.49
N ILE A 357 5.50 28.00 2.80
CA ILE A 357 5.45 26.76 2.02
C ILE A 357 6.50 26.82 0.89
N GLU A 358 6.52 27.89 0.12
CA GLU A 358 7.48 28.09 -0.97
C GLU A 358 8.93 27.99 -0.46
N GLY A 359 9.26 28.74 0.58
CA GLY A 359 10.61 28.76 1.15
C GLY A 359 11.05 27.43 1.76
N GLY A 360 10.14 26.74 2.46
CA GLY A 360 10.41 25.43 3.06
C GLY A 360 10.63 24.36 1.99
N SER A 361 9.81 24.36 0.94
CA SER A 361 9.92 23.44 -0.19
C SER A 361 11.19 23.68 -1.01
N LYS A 362 11.50 24.93 -1.31
CA LYS A 362 12.74 25.34 -1.99
C LYS A 362 13.98 24.94 -1.19
N TYR A 363 13.94 25.10 0.15
CA TYR A 363 15.05 24.71 1.01
C TYR A 363 15.23 23.19 1.09
N LEU A 364 14.15 22.41 1.18
CA LEU A 364 14.24 20.96 1.11
C LEU A 364 14.80 20.47 -0.22
N ALA A 365 14.33 21.03 -1.35
CA ALA A 365 14.85 20.72 -2.68
C ALA A 365 16.35 21.03 -2.78
N LYS A 366 16.79 22.18 -2.25
CA LYS A 366 18.20 22.54 -2.17
C LYS A 366 19.00 21.51 -1.38
N LEU A 367 18.52 21.09 -0.20
CA LEU A 367 19.20 20.08 0.61
C LEU A 367 19.30 18.74 -0.12
N ARG A 368 18.25 18.29 -0.82
CA ARG A 368 18.29 17.08 -1.67
C ARG A 368 19.35 17.17 -2.75
N ASN A 369 19.44 18.32 -3.43
CA ASN A 369 20.43 18.54 -4.50
C ASN A 369 21.87 18.64 -3.99
N LEU A 370 22.06 19.01 -2.71
CA LEU A 370 23.37 19.07 -2.07
C LEU A 370 23.83 17.72 -1.51
N MET A 371 23.01 16.68 -1.55
CA MET A 371 23.43 15.32 -1.21
C MET A 371 24.33 14.76 -2.32
N ASN A 372 25.24 13.86 -1.96
CA ASN A 372 26.12 13.21 -2.90
C ASN A 372 25.34 12.43 -3.96
N GLU A 373 25.86 12.33 -5.17
CA GLU A 373 25.19 11.65 -6.29
C GLU A 373 25.00 10.14 -6.06
N ASP A 374 25.84 9.52 -5.24
CA ASP A 374 25.80 8.12 -4.84
C ASP A 374 24.65 7.77 -3.86
N ILE A 375 23.97 8.78 -3.30
CA ILE A 375 22.82 8.57 -2.43
C ILE A 375 21.55 8.54 -3.29
N GLU A 376 20.96 7.37 -3.44
CA GLU A 376 19.73 7.16 -4.20
C GLU A 376 18.46 7.52 -3.39
N GLU A 377 17.33 7.69 -4.05
CA GLU A 377 16.03 7.76 -3.38
C GLU A 377 15.64 6.35 -2.85
N PRO A 378 14.91 6.25 -1.73
CA PRO A 378 14.40 7.36 -0.90
C PRO A 378 15.39 7.89 0.14
N ASP A 379 16.59 7.29 0.26
CA ASP A 379 17.61 7.66 1.26
C ASP A 379 18.01 9.13 1.15
N ARG A 380 18.12 9.66 -0.08
CA ARG A 380 18.42 11.06 -0.38
C ARG A 380 17.42 12.02 0.26
N THR A 381 16.13 11.75 0.08
CA THR A 381 15.05 12.54 0.68
C THR A 381 15.05 12.45 2.20
N PHE A 382 15.24 11.27 2.78
CA PHE A 382 15.27 11.10 4.23
C PHE A 382 16.45 11.83 4.89
N MET A 383 17.62 11.79 4.27
CA MET A 383 18.79 12.55 4.70
C MET A 383 18.59 14.06 4.57
N ALA A 384 17.92 14.53 3.50
CA ALA A 384 17.58 15.93 3.35
C ALA A 384 16.60 16.43 4.42
N LEU A 385 15.60 15.62 4.81
CA LEU A 385 14.72 15.91 5.94
C LEU A 385 15.48 15.98 7.26
N ALA A 386 16.39 15.04 7.52
CA ALA A 386 17.25 15.09 8.70
C ALA A 386 18.12 16.35 8.72
N ALA A 387 18.72 16.72 7.56
CA ALA A 387 19.51 17.95 7.42
C ALA A 387 18.68 19.23 7.59
N TYR A 388 17.40 19.22 7.21
CA TYR A 388 16.47 20.34 7.46
C TYR A 388 16.33 20.62 8.95
N ASN A 389 16.24 19.56 9.76
CA ASN A 389 16.08 19.65 11.21
C ASN A 389 17.40 19.96 11.94
N VAL A 390 18.44 19.17 11.71
CA VAL A 390 19.70 19.24 12.50
C VAL A 390 20.81 20.05 11.83
N GLY A 391 20.62 20.39 10.56
CA GLY A 391 21.63 21.02 9.73
C GLY A 391 22.54 20.02 8.99
N ARG A 392 22.92 20.38 7.75
CA ARG A 392 23.74 19.54 6.88
C ARG A 392 25.08 19.14 7.50
N GLY A 393 25.70 20.02 8.28
CA GLY A 393 26.99 19.74 8.91
C GLY A 393 26.94 18.56 9.87
N HIS A 394 25.95 18.48 10.73
CA HIS A 394 25.77 17.36 11.66
C HIS A 394 25.36 16.07 10.96
N LEU A 395 24.60 16.15 9.85
CA LEU A 395 24.36 14.97 9.01
C LEU A 395 25.67 14.42 8.43
N GLU A 396 26.55 15.29 7.91
CA GLU A 396 27.87 14.87 7.42
C GLU A 396 28.75 14.30 8.53
N ASP A 397 28.72 14.85 9.74
CA ASP A 397 29.43 14.28 10.89
C ASP A 397 28.96 12.85 11.18
N ALA A 398 27.66 12.57 11.11
CA ALA A 398 27.12 11.22 11.27
C ALA A 398 27.56 10.28 10.13
N ARG A 399 27.60 10.78 8.88
CA ARG A 399 28.09 10.05 7.71
C ARG A 399 29.57 9.68 7.84
N ILE A 400 30.40 10.59 8.38
CA ILE A 400 31.81 10.36 8.66
C ILE A 400 31.98 9.26 9.71
N LEU A 401 31.20 9.28 10.80
CA LEU A 401 31.24 8.24 11.82
C LEU A 401 30.89 6.87 11.23
N ALA A 402 29.78 6.78 10.45
CA ALA A 402 29.37 5.54 9.80
C ALA A 402 30.45 4.99 8.87
N LYS A 403 31.07 5.86 8.06
CA LYS A 403 32.16 5.49 7.14
C LYS A 403 33.40 5.00 7.90
N ARG A 404 33.75 5.60 9.03
CA ARG A 404 34.89 5.16 9.90
C ARG A 404 34.67 3.74 10.42
N ASP A 405 33.41 3.38 10.70
CA ASP A 405 33.03 2.05 11.18
C ASP A 405 32.78 1.05 10.02
N GLY A 406 33.14 1.41 8.77
CA GLY A 406 32.99 0.56 7.58
C GLY A 406 31.54 0.32 7.16
N GLN A 407 30.61 1.18 7.60
CA GLN A 407 29.20 1.08 7.26
C GLN A 407 28.85 1.89 6.00
N ASP A 408 27.81 1.48 5.30
CA ASP A 408 27.30 2.19 4.12
C ASP A 408 26.64 3.51 4.54
N ASN A 409 27.37 4.62 4.42
CA ASN A 409 26.93 5.96 4.79
C ASN A 409 25.99 6.62 3.75
N THR A 410 25.56 5.88 2.74
CA THR A 410 24.54 6.32 1.76
C THR A 410 23.14 5.85 2.12
N LYS A 411 23.00 5.00 3.15
CA LYS A 411 21.72 4.43 3.60
C LYS A 411 21.19 5.09 4.86
N TRP A 412 19.91 5.52 4.81
CA TRP A 412 19.23 6.11 5.97
C TRP A 412 19.17 5.16 7.16
N GLU A 413 18.92 3.87 6.90
CA GLU A 413 18.88 2.82 7.93
C GLU A 413 20.20 2.70 8.74
N VAL A 414 21.31 3.09 8.13
CA VAL A 414 22.59 3.22 8.80
C VAL A 414 22.65 4.54 9.57
N LEU A 415 22.38 5.68 8.90
CA LEU A 415 22.58 7.01 9.49
C LEU A 415 21.68 7.27 10.72
N LYS A 416 20.48 6.73 10.75
CA LYS A 416 19.61 6.86 11.93
C LYS A 416 20.20 6.21 13.21
N LYS A 417 21.23 5.35 13.09
CA LYS A 417 21.95 4.78 14.22
C LYS A 417 23.17 5.65 14.63
N TYR A 418 23.73 6.42 13.70
CA TYR A 418 24.91 7.25 13.93
C TYR A 418 24.55 8.69 14.35
N LEU A 419 23.45 9.25 13.88
CA LEU A 419 22.98 10.56 14.32
C LEU A 419 22.87 10.68 15.85
N PRO A 420 22.28 9.72 16.60
CA PRO A 420 22.23 9.79 18.06
C PRO A 420 23.59 9.81 18.75
N LEU A 421 24.62 9.26 18.12
CA LEU A 421 25.98 9.26 18.67
C LEU A 421 26.58 10.66 18.79
N LEU A 422 26.10 11.63 18.00
CA LEU A 422 26.51 13.03 18.08
C LEU A 422 26.09 13.73 19.41
N ALA A 423 25.27 13.08 20.23
CA ALA A 423 24.99 13.55 21.61
C ALA A 423 26.03 13.04 22.63
N ILE A 424 26.89 12.11 22.25
CA ILE A 424 27.85 11.43 23.14
C ILE A 424 29.25 12.02 22.91
N LYS A 425 29.90 12.53 23.97
CA LYS A 425 31.22 13.22 23.91
C LYS A 425 32.28 12.42 23.17
N LYS A 426 32.34 11.09 23.39
CA LYS A 426 33.30 10.19 22.72
C LYS A 426 33.26 10.30 21.20
N TYR A 427 32.08 10.56 20.60
CA TYR A 427 31.90 10.63 19.15
C TYR A 427 31.94 12.06 18.65
N TYR A 428 31.14 12.99 19.25
CA TYR A 428 31.06 14.35 18.72
C TYR A 428 32.39 15.13 18.80
N SER A 429 33.28 14.79 19.75
CA SER A 429 34.61 15.43 19.84
C SER A 429 35.58 15.02 18.72
N THR A 430 35.21 14.06 17.88
CA THR A 430 36.05 13.51 16.79
C THR A 430 35.56 13.95 15.40
N VAL A 431 34.56 14.80 15.33
CA VAL A 431 33.94 15.29 14.09
C VAL A 431 33.94 16.82 14.05
N THR A 432 33.66 17.38 12.86
CA THR A 432 33.89 18.81 12.60
C THR A 432 32.89 19.73 13.28
N HIS A 433 31.56 19.37 13.26
CA HIS A 433 30.48 20.22 13.74
C HIS A 433 30.11 19.95 15.21
N GLY A 434 30.59 18.83 15.76
CA GLY A 434 30.55 18.54 17.18
C GLY A 434 29.17 18.08 17.68
N TYR A 435 28.76 18.59 18.85
CA TYR A 435 27.57 18.15 19.54
C TYR A 435 26.27 18.48 18.79
N ALA A 436 25.39 17.46 18.66
CA ALA A 436 24.01 17.63 18.21
C ALA A 436 23.06 16.73 19.01
N ARG A 437 21.78 17.12 19.10
CA ARG A 437 20.70 16.28 19.64
C ARG A 437 20.24 15.25 18.59
N GLY A 438 21.15 14.34 18.22
CA GLY A 438 20.98 13.46 17.07
C GLY A 438 19.76 12.53 17.07
N ASN A 439 19.07 12.36 18.21
CA ASN A 439 17.77 11.66 18.25
C ASN A 439 16.64 12.50 17.65
N GLU A 440 16.72 13.83 17.67
CA GLU A 440 15.67 14.71 17.15
C GLU A 440 15.46 14.54 15.64
N PRO A 441 16.52 14.61 14.78
CA PRO A 441 16.34 14.42 13.34
C PRO A 441 15.85 13.00 12.97
N VAL A 442 16.20 11.98 13.73
CA VAL A 442 15.68 10.62 13.48
C VAL A 442 14.16 10.57 13.71
N ARG A 443 13.69 11.09 14.87
CA ARG A 443 12.24 11.19 15.15
C ARG A 443 11.53 12.11 14.16
N TYR A 444 12.17 13.19 13.77
CA TYR A 444 11.62 14.14 12.79
C TYR A 444 11.31 13.45 11.46
N VAL A 445 12.26 12.70 10.90
CA VAL A 445 12.05 11.94 9.67
C VAL A 445 10.98 10.88 9.84
N GLU A 446 11.05 10.05 10.91
CA GLU A 446 10.06 9.00 11.16
C GLU A 446 8.63 9.55 11.30
N ASN A 447 8.47 10.68 11.98
CA ASN A 447 7.17 11.34 12.13
C ASN A 447 6.64 11.86 10.79
N ILE A 448 7.48 12.51 9.98
CA ILE A 448 7.08 13.04 8.67
C ILE A 448 6.64 11.90 7.75
N LEU A 449 7.37 10.80 7.69
CA LEU A 449 7.00 9.65 6.88
C LEU A 449 5.67 9.03 7.33
N TYR A 450 5.41 9.00 8.63
CA TYR A 450 4.11 8.60 9.15
C TYR A 450 2.99 9.53 8.71
N TYR A 451 3.17 10.87 8.87
CA TYR A 451 2.16 11.86 8.47
C TYR A 451 1.93 11.86 6.97
N GLN A 452 2.99 11.76 6.16
CA GLN A 452 2.89 11.63 4.71
C GLN A 452 2.01 10.43 4.33
N LYS A 453 2.27 9.28 4.92
CA LYS A 453 1.48 8.09 4.64
C LYS A 453 0.03 8.24 5.08
N PHE A 454 -0.21 8.80 6.27
CA PHE A 454 -1.57 9.10 6.72
C PHE A 454 -2.32 9.94 5.69
N LEU A 455 -1.69 11.02 5.18
CA LEU A 455 -2.27 11.90 4.18
C LEU A 455 -2.51 11.18 2.84
N LYS A 456 -1.55 10.39 2.36
CA LYS A 456 -1.70 9.56 1.16
C LYS A 456 -2.91 8.61 1.29
N LEU A 457 -2.98 7.85 2.37
CA LEU A 457 -4.08 6.92 2.64
C LEU A 457 -5.44 7.64 2.66
N ARG A 458 -5.48 8.83 3.26
CA ARG A 458 -6.70 9.62 3.33
C ARG A 458 -7.16 10.13 1.96
N THR A 459 -6.24 10.57 1.10
CA THR A 459 -6.53 10.93 -0.29
C THR A 459 -7.06 9.74 -1.07
N LEU A 460 -6.45 8.55 -0.90
CA LEU A 460 -6.86 7.31 -1.55
C LEU A 460 -8.27 6.83 -1.14
N THR A 461 -8.68 7.09 0.10
CA THR A 461 -9.98 6.68 0.61
C THR A 461 -11.14 7.63 0.24
N GLY A 462 -10.91 8.60 -0.67
CA GLY A 462 -11.94 9.48 -1.23
C GLY A 462 -12.49 10.55 -0.29
N LYS A 463 -11.97 10.65 0.95
CA LYS A 463 -12.45 11.63 1.93
C LYS A 463 -12.16 13.09 1.58
N ASP A 464 -11.25 13.33 0.65
CA ASP A 464 -10.86 14.68 0.23
C ASP A 464 -11.46 15.10 -1.12
N SER A 465 -12.28 14.26 -1.78
CA SER A 465 -12.62 14.44 -3.20
C SER A 465 -13.87 15.30 -3.47
N GLU A 466 -14.83 15.44 -2.57
CA GLU A 466 -16.09 16.10 -2.89
C GLU A 466 -16.22 17.57 -2.43
N GLU A 467 -15.59 17.98 -1.33
CA GLU A 467 -15.65 19.37 -0.86
C GLU A 467 -14.51 20.27 -1.34
N SER A 468 -13.40 19.68 -1.77
CA SER A 468 -12.16 20.44 -2.03
C SER A 468 -12.05 21.07 -3.40
N THR A 469 -12.74 20.56 -4.43
CA THR A 469 -12.52 21.03 -5.83
C THR A 469 -12.89 22.49 -6.04
N LYS A 470 -14.00 22.97 -5.46
CA LYS A 470 -14.42 24.39 -5.58
C LYS A 470 -13.57 25.36 -4.76
N LYS A 471 -13.00 24.90 -3.64
CA LYS A 471 -12.17 25.74 -2.76
C LYS A 471 -10.72 25.78 -3.23
N THR A 472 -10.26 24.71 -3.89
CA THR A 472 -8.89 24.56 -4.41
C THR A 472 -8.56 25.57 -5.50
N ASP A 473 -9.51 25.90 -6.39
CA ASP A 473 -9.29 26.87 -7.47
C ASP A 473 -9.14 28.33 -6.94
N LEU A 474 -9.90 28.69 -5.92
CA LEU A 474 -9.79 30.00 -5.24
C LEU A 474 -8.47 30.13 -4.44
N ASP A 475 -8.02 29.04 -3.80
CA ASP A 475 -6.79 29.03 -3.02
C ASP A 475 -5.56 28.95 -3.94
N ALA A 476 -5.64 28.29 -5.10
CA ALA A 476 -4.60 28.32 -6.14
C ALA A 476 -4.39 29.72 -6.73
N GLN A 477 -5.46 30.52 -6.84
CA GLN A 477 -5.36 31.92 -7.27
C GLN A 477 -4.64 32.76 -6.20
N LYS A 478 -4.99 32.60 -4.93
CA LYS A 478 -4.31 33.27 -3.80
C LYS A 478 -2.82 32.92 -3.74
N TRP A 479 -2.45 31.68 -4.07
CA TRP A 479 -1.05 31.28 -4.18
C TRP A 479 -0.32 32.13 -5.23
N LYS A 480 -0.85 32.21 -6.46
CA LYS A 480 -0.24 32.96 -7.57
C LYS A 480 -0.09 34.45 -7.25
N ASP A 481 -1.08 35.02 -6.55
CA ASP A 481 -1.09 36.45 -6.21
C ASP A 481 -0.09 36.82 -5.08
N ASN A 482 0.33 35.86 -4.26
CA ASN A 482 1.23 36.07 -3.12
C ASN A 482 2.71 35.68 -3.37
N ILE A 483 3.05 35.12 -4.53
CA ILE A 483 4.44 34.84 -4.92
C ILE A 483 4.99 36.06 -5.68
N PRO A 484 6.16 36.62 -5.29
CA PRO A 484 6.82 37.66 -6.04
C PRO A 484 7.14 37.23 -7.47
N PRO A 485 7.00 38.13 -8.49
CA PRO A 485 7.25 37.80 -9.91
C PRO A 485 8.64 37.30 -10.25
N SER A 486 9.60 37.38 -9.34
CA SER A 486 11.02 37.03 -9.52
C SER A 486 11.39 35.65 -8.99
N LEU A 487 10.43 34.80 -8.60
CA LEU A 487 10.68 33.44 -8.11
C LEU A 487 10.26 32.36 -9.11
#